data_f9d69a327bda2709642af9af6af73403
#
_entry.id   f9d69a327bda2709642af9af6af73403
#
_cell.length_a   1.000
_cell.length_b   1.000
_cell.length_c   1.000
_cell.angle_alpha   90.00
_cell.angle_beta   90.00
_cell.angle_gamma   90.00
#
_symmetry.space_group_name_H-M   'P 1'
#
loop_
_entity.id
_entity.type
_entity.pdbx_description
1 polymer ?
#
loop_
_entity_poly.entity_id
_entity_poly.type
_entity_poly.pdbx_seq_one_letter_code
_entity_poly.pdbx_strand_id
1 'polypeptide(L)'
;MGDALQRTLPRSFIRALHASWVLRRSCTFALLIAAQTAFAGTRDLSSPTLRKIAENDTIVLGVRESSVPFSYLDANRRSIGYSQAIALRIIDEVRLRLQTPRLAVSTVVVTPANRMSYAVNHQIDLECGSTAHVRDREQLVAFSNSFFAYGIRMVVKRKSGIRNYADLAGKTVSTTAGTSDEQLLRELSLSRKLNLRIISAKDHAEGFDALKSGRAVAFVMDDPLLYGKIAQEGPAQDEYMVTGDPLAHESYACMMRKGDPVFKKLADDVIAGMERSGEAEQLYNRWFTQPIPPDNINLRFPLSPEMKALFANPNDQASDD
;
A
#
# COMPACT_ATOMS: atom_id res chain seq x y z
N MET A 1 51.40 -32.18 -71.26
CA MET A 1 50.28 -32.49 -72.15
C MET A 1 49.03 -32.20 -71.29
N GLY A 2 48.14 -31.26 -71.50
CA GLY A 2 47.88 -30.25 -72.50
C GLY A 2 46.87 -29.34 -71.93
N ASP A 3 47.09 -28.14 -72.04
CA ASP A 3 46.44 -27.02 -72.74
C ASP A 3 44.92 -26.86 -72.49
N ALA A 4 44.65 -25.73 -71.84
CA ALA A 4 43.88 -24.57 -72.31
C ALA A 4 42.37 -24.72 -72.52
N LEU A 5 41.65 -23.84 -71.85
CA LEU A 5 40.72 -22.93 -72.53
C LEU A 5 40.16 -21.88 -71.54
N GLN A 6 40.88 -20.73 -71.52
CA GLN A 6 40.28 -19.49 -71.03
C GLN A 6 39.27 -19.00 -72.08
N ARG A 7 37.97 -18.92 -71.70
CA ARG A 7 36.96 -18.12 -72.43
C ARG A 7 36.67 -16.84 -71.65
N THR A 8 37.19 -15.75 -72.17
CA THR A 8 36.91 -14.37 -71.73
C THR A 8 35.47 -14.00 -72.05
N LEU A 9 34.68 -13.67 -71.01
CA LEU A 9 33.37 -13.04 -71.15
C LEU A 9 33.54 -11.50 -71.26
N PRO A 10 32.72 -10.81 -72.07
CA PRO A 10 32.91 -9.37 -72.34
C PRO A 10 32.51 -8.53 -71.16
N ARG A 11 33.30 -7.48 -70.88
CA ARG A 11 33.21 -6.53 -69.76
C ARG A 11 31.89 -5.71 -69.67
N SER A 12 30.98 -5.86 -70.62
CA SER A 12 29.70 -5.12 -70.65
C SER A 12 28.57 -5.70 -69.75
N PHE A 13 28.68 -6.96 -69.30
CA PHE A 13 27.66 -7.61 -68.48
C PHE A 13 27.79 -7.35 -66.99
N ILE A 14 28.93 -6.86 -66.54
CA ILE A 14 29.18 -6.65 -65.10
C ILE A 14 28.61 -5.30 -64.59
N ARG A 15 28.36 -4.31 -65.41
CA ARG A 15 27.83 -3.00 -65.03
C ARG A 15 26.33 -2.95 -64.84
N ALA A 16 25.55 -3.86 -65.41
CA ALA A 16 24.09 -3.88 -65.28
C ALA A 16 23.58 -4.55 -63.98
N LEU A 17 24.39 -5.43 -63.38
CA LEU A 17 24.01 -6.15 -62.14
C LEU A 17 24.30 -5.37 -60.86
N HIS A 18 25.19 -4.36 -60.90
CA HIS A 18 25.51 -3.55 -59.73
C HIS A 18 24.51 -2.38 -59.49
N ALA A 19 23.87 -1.89 -60.53
CA ALA A 19 22.90 -0.78 -60.40
C ALA A 19 21.57 -1.22 -59.81
N SER A 20 21.12 -2.44 -60.03
CA SER A 20 19.85 -2.96 -59.49
C SER A 20 19.96 -3.44 -58.02
N TRP A 21 21.18 -3.71 -57.54
CA TRP A 21 21.37 -4.18 -56.15
C TRP A 21 21.47 -3.02 -55.15
N VAL A 22 21.99 -1.87 -55.57
CA VAL A 22 22.10 -0.67 -54.74
C VAL A 22 20.73 0.00 -54.55
N LEU A 23 19.86 0.03 -55.57
CA LEU A 23 18.50 0.60 -55.44
C LEU A 23 17.56 -0.25 -54.58
N ARG A 24 17.72 -1.58 -54.57
CA ARG A 24 16.87 -2.44 -53.71
C ARG A 24 17.26 -2.41 -52.22
N ARG A 25 18.52 -2.11 -51.87
CA ARG A 25 18.96 -1.98 -50.49
C ARG A 25 18.60 -0.63 -49.87
N SER A 26 18.51 0.43 -50.66
CA SER A 26 18.13 1.76 -50.15
C SER A 26 16.64 1.89 -49.82
N CYS A 27 15.76 1.19 -50.55
CA CYS A 27 14.32 1.20 -50.25
C CYS A 27 13.94 0.36 -49.02
N THR A 28 14.66 -0.73 -48.71
CA THR A 28 14.41 -1.56 -47.54
C THR A 28 14.92 -0.94 -46.23
N PHE A 29 16.00 -0.12 -46.29
CA PHE A 29 16.48 0.60 -45.12
C PHE A 29 15.59 1.83 -44.75
N ALA A 30 14.99 2.50 -45.73
CA ALA A 30 14.07 3.61 -45.50
C ALA A 30 12.72 3.17 -44.92
N LEU A 31 12.24 1.95 -45.23
CA LEU A 31 11.00 1.40 -44.66
C LEU A 31 11.17 0.87 -43.24
N LEU A 32 12.38 0.48 -42.80
CA LEU A 32 12.65 0.04 -41.43
C LEU A 32 12.82 1.21 -40.44
N ILE A 33 13.18 2.40 -40.90
CA ILE A 33 13.29 3.61 -40.07
C ILE A 33 11.92 4.24 -39.83
N ALA A 34 10.99 4.10 -40.76
CA ALA A 34 9.62 4.66 -40.59
C ALA A 34 8.71 3.88 -39.62
N ALA A 35 9.10 2.63 -39.26
CA ALA A 35 8.28 1.82 -38.33
C ALA A 35 8.66 2.01 -36.85
N GLN A 36 9.64 2.83 -36.51
CA GLN A 36 10.06 3.06 -35.11
C GLN A 36 9.54 4.37 -34.51
N THR A 37 8.73 5.15 -35.20
CA THR A 37 8.23 6.44 -34.70
C THR A 37 6.79 6.43 -34.20
N ALA A 38 6.17 5.27 -33.99
CA ALA A 38 4.75 5.20 -33.66
C ALA A 38 4.47 4.44 -32.36
N PHE A 39 5.02 4.90 -31.23
CA PHE A 39 4.44 4.64 -29.89
C PHE A 39 5.15 5.52 -28.83
N ALA A 40 5.27 6.81 -29.11
CA ALA A 40 5.43 7.76 -28.02
C ALA A 40 4.01 8.09 -27.51
N GLY A 41 3.47 7.27 -26.64
CA GLY A 41 2.26 7.60 -25.91
C GLY A 41 2.46 8.98 -25.26
N THR A 42 1.43 9.82 -25.25
CA THR A 42 1.51 11.12 -24.56
C THR A 42 1.48 10.89 -23.05
N ARG A 43 2.33 11.63 -22.30
CA ARG A 43 2.26 11.67 -20.85
C ARG A 43 0.87 12.05 -20.40
N ASP A 44 0.31 11.30 -19.45
CA ASP A 44 -0.98 11.67 -18.85
C ASP A 44 -0.78 12.78 -17.81
N LEU A 45 -1.09 14.01 -18.21
CA LEU A 45 -1.03 15.20 -17.37
C LEU A 45 -2.42 15.74 -17.01
N SER A 46 -3.46 14.94 -17.14
CA SER A 46 -4.86 15.36 -16.84
C SER A 46 -5.08 15.56 -15.33
N SER A 47 -4.35 14.82 -14.49
CA SER A 47 -4.38 14.92 -13.02
C SER A 47 -3.46 16.03 -12.51
N PRO A 48 -3.92 16.90 -11.58
CA PRO A 48 -3.04 17.84 -10.88
C PRO A 48 -1.90 17.16 -10.12
N THR A 49 -2.15 15.98 -9.53
CA THR A 49 -1.12 15.21 -8.82
C THR A 49 -0.08 14.66 -9.79
N LEU A 50 -0.51 14.07 -10.92
CA LEU A 50 0.41 13.58 -11.94
C LEU A 50 1.28 14.70 -12.55
N ARG A 51 0.71 15.90 -12.77
CA ARG A 51 1.48 17.07 -13.21
C ARG A 51 2.56 17.46 -12.21
N LYS A 52 2.19 17.61 -10.92
CA LYS A 52 3.14 17.90 -9.84
C LYS A 52 4.28 16.87 -9.80
N ILE A 53 3.94 15.59 -9.91
CA ILE A 53 4.92 14.49 -9.90
C ILE A 53 5.84 14.60 -11.12
N ALA A 54 5.29 14.86 -12.32
CA ALA A 54 6.06 15.00 -13.55
C ALA A 54 6.99 16.22 -13.53
N GLU A 55 6.55 17.34 -12.94
CA GLU A 55 7.33 18.57 -12.81
C GLU A 55 8.51 18.41 -11.84
N ASN A 56 8.34 17.62 -10.78
CA ASN A 56 9.35 17.41 -9.75
C ASN A 56 10.17 16.12 -9.94
N ASP A 57 9.84 15.30 -10.93
CA ASP A 57 10.39 13.95 -11.17
C ASP A 57 10.41 13.08 -9.90
N THR A 58 9.44 13.31 -9.01
CA THR A 58 9.37 12.67 -7.68
C THR A 58 7.93 12.55 -7.22
N ILE A 59 7.56 11.36 -6.72
CA ILE A 59 6.35 11.12 -5.93
C ILE A 59 6.70 11.08 -4.44
N VAL A 60 5.91 11.76 -3.60
CA VAL A 60 6.09 11.79 -2.15
C VAL A 60 5.11 10.83 -1.49
N LEU A 61 5.62 9.77 -0.88
CA LEU A 61 4.86 8.74 -0.21
C LEU A 61 4.88 8.93 1.31
N GLY A 62 3.70 9.07 1.92
CA GLY A 62 3.51 8.99 3.37
C GLY A 62 3.71 7.55 3.86
N VAL A 63 4.55 7.34 4.86
CA VAL A 63 4.87 6.02 5.42
C VAL A 63 4.75 6.01 6.93
N ARG A 64 4.55 4.81 7.51
CA ARG A 64 4.43 4.63 8.97
C ARG A 64 5.70 3.97 9.52
N GLU A 65 5.96 4.19 10.80
CA GLU A 65 7.13 3.56 11.47
C GLU A 65 6.79 2.24 12.16
N SER A 66 5.54 2.05 12.63
CA SER A 66 5.20 0.97 13.56
C SER A 66 3.90 0.23 13.27
N SER A 67 3.34 0.35 12.06
CA SER A 67 2.10 -0.33 11.64
C SER A 67 2.38 -1.69 11.00
N VAL A 68 2.99 -2.62 11.75
CA VAL A 68 3.27 -4.00 11.29
C VAL A 68 1.95 -4.76 11.15
N PRO A 69 1.70 -5.47 10.02
CA PRO A 69 2.59 -5.71 8.88
C PRO A 69 2.34 -4.76 7.69
N PHE A 70 1.60 -3.66 7.85
CA PHE A 70 1.13 -2.80 6.74
C PHE A 70 2.19 -1.82 6.22
N SER A 71 2.68 -0.93 7.08
CA SER A 71 3.73 0.04 6.77
C SER A 71 4.58 0.26 8.02
N TYR A 72 5.86 -0.12 7.94
CA TYR A 72 6.80 -0.01 9.04
C TYR A 72 8.24 0.05 8.53
N LEU A 73 9.17 0.42 9.39
CA LEU A 73 10.57 0.55 9.00
C LEU A 73 11.34 -0.75 9.30
N ASP A 74 12.14 -1.20 8.33
CA ASP A 74 13.12 -2.27 8.52
C ASP A 74 14.36 -1.76 9.28
N ALA A 75 15.32 -2.65 9.56
CA ALA A 75 16.56 -2.32 10.23
C ALA A 75 17.41 -1.26 9.52
N ASN A 76 17.22 -1.06 8.20
CA ASN A 76 17.86 -0.05 7.39
C ASN A 76 17.02 1.23 7.26
N ARG A 77 15.95 1.37 8.05
CA ARG A 77 14.97 2.46 8.00
C ARG A 77 14.25 2.60 6.66
N ARG A 78 14.15 1.53 5.89
CA ARG A 78 13.35 1.49 4.66
C ARG A 78 11.93 1.11 5.02
N SER A 79 10.97 1.79 4.43
CA SER A 79 9.56 1.44 4.60
C SER A 79 9.22 0.15 3.84
N ILE A 80 8.66 -0.81 4.56
CA ILE A 80 8.23 -2.12 4.06
C ILE A 80 6.83 -2.44 4.60
N GLY A 81 6.19 -3.44 4.03
CA GLY A 81 4.91 -3.95 4.52
C GLY A 81 3.90 -4.22 3.42
N TYR A 82 2.77 -4.77 3.80
CA TYR A 82 1.67 -5.12 2.90
C TYR A 82 1.14 -3.91 2.12
N SER A 83 0.77 -2.84 2.84
CA SER A 83 0.27 -1.60 2.20
C SER A 83 1.37 -0.88 1.41
N GLN A 84 2.62 -1.01 1.85
CA GLN A 84 3.76 -0.46 1.14
C GLN A 84 3.94 -1.13 -0.22
N ALA A 85 3.73 -2.45 -0.30
CA ALA A 85 3.78 -3.17 -1.59
C ALA A 85 2.65 -2.70 -2.52
N ILE A 86 1.45 -2.44 -2.00
CA ILE A 86 0.34 -1.86 -2.79
C ILE A 86 0.70 -0.46 -3.29
N ALA A 87 1.25 0.41 -2.42
CA ALA A 87 1.71 1.74 -2.82
C ALA A 87 2.72 1.69 -3.97
N LEU A 88 3.66 0.76 -3.93
CA LEU A 88 4.64 0.57 -5.00
C LEU A 88 3.99 0.15 -6.32
N ARG A 89 2.93 -0.68 -6.29
CA ARG A 89 2.17 -1.02 -7.51
C ARG A 89 1.45 0.20 -8.11
N ILE A 90 0.89 1.07 -7.26
CA ILE A 90 0.31 2.34 -7.72
C ILE A 90 1.41 3.23 -8.33
N ILE A 91 2.57 3.31 -7.70
CA ILE A 91 3.72 4.09 -8.22
C ILE A 91 4.22 3.54 -9.57
N ASP A 92 4.22 2.22 -9.76
CA ASP A 92 4.58 1.63 -11.04
C ASP A 92 3.61 2.03 -12.15
N GLU A 93 2.29 2.10 -11.87
CA GLU A 93 1.31 2.64 -12.81
C GLU A 93 1.53 4.14 -13.08
N VAL A 94 1.89 4.92 -12.06
CA VAL A 94 2.27 6.35 -12.24
C VAL A 94 3.47 6.46 -13.18
N ARG A 95 4.50 5.61 -13.03
CA ARG A 95 5.67 5.57 -13.93
C ARG A 95 5.27 5.29 -15.37
N LEU A 96 4.35 4.36 -15.58
CA LEU A 96 3.82 4.02 -16.91
C LEU A 96 3.06 5.20 -17.52
N ARG A 97 2.12 5.81 -16.77
CA ARG A 97 1.31 6.95 -17.24
C ARG A 97 2.16 8.18 -17.57
N LEU A 98 3.17 8.45 -16.76
CA LEU A 98 4.07 9.57 -16.97
C LEU A 98 5.23 9.26 -17.92
N GLN A 99 5.42 8.00 -18.33
CA GLN A 99 6.58 7.55 -19.12
C GLN A 99 7.91 7.93 -18.46
N THR A 100 7.96 7.84 -17.14
CA THR A 100 9.13 8.16 -16.31
C THR A 100 9.57 6.93 -15.52
N PRO A 101 10.28 5.96 -16.16
CA PRO A 101 10.66 4.69 -15.49
C PRO A 101 11.62 4.89 -14.31
N ARG A 102 12.29 6.04 -14.23
CA ARG A 102 13.23 6.41 -13.16
C ARG A 102 12.63 7.40 -12.15
N LEU A 103 11.29 7.57 -12.14
CA LEU A 103 10.62 8.42 -11.17
C LEU A 103 11.10 8.12 -9.74
N ALA A 104 11.62 9.15 -9.08
CA ALA A 104 12.07 9.03 -7.70
C ALA A 104 10.89 8.86 -6.73
N VAL A 105 11.11 8.10 -5.66
CA VAL A 105 10.15 7.97 -4.55
C VAL A 105 10.79 8.58 -3.31
N SER A 106 10.24 9.69 -2.85
CA SER A 106 10.60 10.27 -1.56
C SER A 106 9.61 9.80 -0.50
N THR A 107 10.08 9.52 0.71
CA THR A 107 9.22 9.07 1.81
C THR A 107 9.18 10.10 2.92
N VAL A 108 7.99 10.31 3.49
CA VAL A 108 7.75 11.16 4.65
C VAL A 108 7.06 10.33 5.72
N VAL A 109 7.65 10.29 6.91
CA VAL A 109 7.05 9.56 8.04
C VAL A 109 5.84 10.35 8.56
N VAL A 110 4.70 9.67 8.62
CA VAL A 110 3.45 10.22 9.15
C VAL A 110 2.90 9.39 10.30
N THR A 111 2.14 10.04 11.16
CA THR A 111 1.39 9.43 12.28
C THR A 111 -0.11 9.42 11.96
N PRO A 112 -0.94 8.65 12.68
CA PRO A 112 -2.39 8.75 12.54
C PRO A 112 -2.92 10.17 12.77
N ALA A 113 -2.29 10.94 13.67
CA ALA A 113 -2.71 12.29 14.01
C ALA A 113 -2.38 13.34 12.93
N ASN A 114 -1.32 13.16 12.13
CA ASN A 114 -0.88 14.18 11.18
C ASN A 114 -1.06 13.81 9.69
N ARG A 115 -1.27 12.53 9.35
CA ARG A 115 -1.34 12.06 7.94
C ARG A 115 -2.36 12.82 7.09
N MET A 116 -3.54 13.15 7.66
CA MET A 116 -4.60 13.89 6.97
C MET A 116 -4.11 15.30 6.57
N SER A 117 -3.53 16.04 7.52
CA SER A 117 -3.00 17.39 7.24
C SER A 117 -1.87 17.38 6.22
N TYR A 118 -1.03 16.34 6.20
CA TYR A 118 0.04 16.18 5.22
C TYR A 118 -0.51 15.98 3.79
N ALA A 119 -1.59 15.21 3.64
CA ALA A 119 -2.26 15.03 2.35
C ALA A 119 -2.95 16.33 1.88
N VAL A 120 -3.72 16.98 2.78
CA VAL A 120 -4.43 18.24 2.50
C VAL A 120 -3.44 19.34 2.10
N ASN A 121 -2.29 19.44 2.78
CA ASN A 121 -1.26 20.46 2.53
C ASN A 121 -0.25 20.06 1.43
N HIS A 122 -0.53 19.04 0.64
CA HIS A 122 0.32 18.56 -0.47
C HIS A 122 1.75 18.17 -0.07
N GLN A 123 1.99 17.86 1.20
CA GLN A 123 3.29 17.38 1.70
C GLN A 123 3.54 15.91 1.33
N ILE A 124 2.47 15.15 1.08
CA ILE A 124 2.49 13.80 0.52
C ILE A 124 1.50 13.72 -0.65
N ASP A 125 1.80 12.87 -1.63
CA ASP A 125 0.93 12.61 -2.79
C ASP A 125 0.03 11.39 -2.56
N LEU A 126 0.55 10.40 -1.84
CA LEU A 126 -0.12 9.13 -1.54
C LEU A 126 0.30 8.67 -0.14
N GLU A 127 -0.62 8.06 0.60
CA GLU A 127 -0.34 7.32 1.83
C GLU A 127 -1.11 5.99 1.76
N CYS A 128 -0.38 4.89 1.83
CA CYS A 128 -0.95 3.56 1.99
C CYS A 128 -0.34 2.95 3.25
N GLY A 129 -1.06 3.07 4.34
CA GLY A 129 -0.65 2.54 5.65
C GLY A 129 -1.74 1.66 6.25
N SER A 130 -2.07 1.94 7.49
CA SER A 130 -3.25 1.45 8.19
C SER A 130 -4.21 2.63 8.41
N THR A 131 -4.79 3.13 7.31
CA THR A 131 -5.69 4.28 7.33
C THR A 131 -7.10 3.83 7.06
N ALA A 132 -7.94 3.88 8.10
CA ALA A 132 -9.37 3.58 8.01
C ALA A 132 -10.06 4.51 7.01
N HIS A 133 -10.82 3.93 6.10
CA HIS A 133 -11.71 4.62 5.19
C HIS A 133 -13.07 4.79 5.87
N VAL A 134 -13.21 5.87 6.62
CA VAL A 134 -14.45 6.25 7.29
C VAL A 134 -15.01 7.53 6.68
N ARG A 135 -16.34 7.66 6.71
CA ARG A 135 -17.11 8.72 6.02
C ARG A 135 -16.65 10.14 6.40
N ASP A 136 -16.36 10.38 7.65
CA ASP A 136 -15.94 11.71 8.11
C ASP A 136 -14.62 12.17 7.48
N ARG A 137 -13.71 11.25 7.23
CA ARG A 137 -12.41 11.54 6.59
C ARG A 137 -12.55 11.92 5.12
N GLU A 138 -13.58 11.44 4.42
CA GLU A 138 -13.85 11.81 3.03
C GLU A 138 -14.15 13.30 2.84
N GLN A 139 -14.51 14.01 3.90
CA GLN A 139 -14.67 15.46 3.85
C GLN A 139 -13.34 16.18 3.58
N LEU A 140 -12.22 15.62 3.99
CA LEU A 140 -10.89 16.22 3.92
C LEU A 140 -10.01 15.64 2.80
N VAL A 141 -10.06 14.34 2.57
CA VAL A 141 -9.19 13.59 1.65
C VAL A 141 -10.01 12.68 0.75
N ALA A 142 -9.37 12.10 -0.26
CA ALA A 142 -9.92 11.03 -1.08
C ALA A 142 -9.26 9.69 -0.70
N PHE A 143 -10.02 8.62 -0.85
CA PHE A 143 -9.57 7.25 -0.63
C PHE A 143 -9.66 6.44 -1.92
N SER A 144 -8.76 5.49 -2.09
CA SER A 144 -8.84 4.47 -3.11
C SER A 144 -9.89 3.41 -2.77
N ASN A 145 -10.07 2.42 -3.64
CA ASN A 145 -10.67 1.16 -3.23
C ASN A 145 -10.01 0.65 -1.96
N SER A 146 -10.82 0.03 -1.10
CA SER A 146 -10.34 -0.63 0.12
C SER A 146 -9.50 -1.84 -0.24
N PHE A 147 -8.40 -2.07 0.50
CA PHE A 147 -7.49 -3.20 0.27
C PHE A 147 -7.40 -4.16 1.46
N PHE A 148 -8.04 -3.82 2.59
CA PHE A 148 -8.03 -4.66 3.79
C PHE A 148 -9.27 -4.38 4.64
N ALA A 149 -9.96 -5.45 5.06
CA ALA A 149 -11.08 -5.39 6.01
C ALA A 149 -10.65 -5.96 7.36
N TYR A 150 -11.06 -5.33 8.47
CA TYR A 150 -10.65 -5.68 9.82
C TYR A 150 -11.72 -5.37 10.86
N GLY A 151 -11.53 -5.89 12.07
CA GLY A 151 -12.32 -5.56 13.25
C GLY A 151 -11.50 -4.81 14.30
N ILE A 152 -12.11 -3.83 14.97
CA ILE A 152 -11.51 -3.11 16.10
C ILE A 152 -11.71 -3.93 17.34
N ARG A 153 -10.62 -4.40 17.95
CA ARG A 153 -10.65 -5.30 19.13
C ARG A 153 -9.68 -4.82 20.20
N MET A 154 -9.42 -5.64 21.20
CA MET A 154 -8.44 -5.35 22.23
C MET A 154 -7.46 -6.51 22.42
N VAL A 155 -6.21 -6.17 22.71
CA VAL A 155 -5.23 -7.11 23.24
C VAL A 155 -5.05 -6.88 24.73
N VAL A 156 -4.94 -7.99 25.45
CA VAL A 156 -4.75 -8.01 26.91
C VAL A 156 -3.67 -9.04 27.28
N LYS A 157 -3.11 -8.92 28.49
CA LYS A 157 -2.31 -10.03 29.04
C LYS A 157 -3.24 -11.23 29.32
N ARG A 158 -2.87 -12.42 28.88
CA ARG A 158 -3.68 -13.65 28.95
C ARG A 158 -4.14 -13.94 30.38
N LYS A 159 -3.31 -13.62 31.38
CA LYS A 159 -3.58 -13.81 32.81
C LYS A 159 -4.42 -12.70 33.45
N SER A 160 -4.83 -11.66 32.70
CA SER A 160 -5.57 -10.52 33.26
C SER A 160 -6.99 -10.83 33.70
N GLY A 161 -7.58 -11.91 33.19
CA GLY A 161 -9.00 -12.23 33.40
C GLY A 161 -9.96 -11.45 32.52
N ILE A 162 -9.49 -10.43 31.77
CA ILE A 162 -10.30 -9.59 30.90
C ILE A 162 -10.68 -10.39 29.65
N ARG A 163 -11.98 -10.38 29.28
CA ARG A 163 -12.52 -11.11 28.10
C ARG A 163 -13.37 -10.23 27.20
N ASN A 164 -13.99 -9.19 27.75
CA ASN A 164 -14.86 -8.29 27.02
C ASN A 164 -14.70 -6.84 27.53
N TYR A 165 -15.32 -5.89 26.84
CA TYR A 165 -15.17 -4.47 27.17
C TYR A 165 -15.80 -4.08 28.52
N ALA A 166 -16.79 -4.82 29.02
CA ALA A 166 -17.36 -4.56 30.35
C ALA A 166 -16.34 -4.78 31.47
N ASP A 167 -15.41 -5.74 31.27
CA ASP A 167 -14.34 -6.02 32.22
C ASP A 167 -13.33 -4.86 32.36
N LEU A 168 -13.37 -3.87 31.46
CA LEU A 168 -12.52 -2.69 31.48
C LEU A 168 -13.03 -1.57 32.40
N ALA A 169 -14.24 -1.69 32.99
CA ALA A 169 -14.85 -0.64 33.80
C ALA A 169 -13.87 -0.11 34.86
N GLY A 170 -13.67 1.22 34.93
CA GLY A 170 -12.78 1.92 35.85
C GLY A 170 -11.28 1.72 35.59
N LYS A 171 -10.88 1.01 34.57
CA LYS A 171 -9.48 0.66 34.28
C LYS A 171 -8.82 1.66 33.32
N THR A 172 -7.50 1.58 33.25
CA THR A 172 -6.70 2.33 32.26
C THR A 172 -6.51 1.48 31.01
N VAL A 173 -6.85 2.04 29.86
CA VAL A 173 -6.78 1.40 28.55
C VAL A 173 -5.98 2.31 27.62
N SER A 174 -5.12 1.73 26.77
CA SER A 174 -4.41 2.48 25.75
C SER A 174 -5.05 2.31 24.37
N THR A 175 -4.91 3.31 23.55
CA THR A 175 -5.22 3.33 22.11
C THR A 175 -4.27 4.29 21.41
N THR A 176 -4.36 4.42 20.09
CA THR A 176 -3.49 5.34 19.34
C THR A 176 -4.24 6.62 18.98
N ALA A 177 -3.64 7.77 19.28
CA ALA A 177 -4.23 9.08 19.00
C ALA A 177 -4.49 9.31 17.49
N GLY A 178 -5.66 9.88 17.15
CA GLY A 178 -6.06 10.20 15.78
C GLY A 178 -6.54 9.00 14.96
N THR A 179 -6.86 7.89 15.61
CA THR A 179 -7.52 6.72 15.00
C THR A 179 -9.03 6.73 15.24
N SER A 180 -9.79 5.98 14.43
CA SER A 180 -11.20 5.68 14.68
C SER A 180 -11.36 4.87 15.96
N ASP A 181 -10.41 4.01 16.30
CA ASP A 181 -10.41 3.25 17.55
C ASP A 181 -10.46 4.14 18.80
N GLU A 182 -9.72 5.25 18.80
CA GLU A 182 -9.76 6.20 19.92
C GLU A 182 -11.14 6.81 20.07
N GLN A 183 -11.77 7.21 18.96
CA GLN A 183 -13.10 7.78 18.96
C GLN A 183 -14.12 6.76 19.49
N LEU A 184 -14.16 5.56 18.87
CA LEU A 184 -15.06 4.48 19.26
C LEU A 184 -14.88 4.04 20.74
N LEU A 185 -13.63 3.99 21.22
CA LEU A 185 -13.34 3.65 22.61
C LEU A 185 -13.88 4.72 23.58
N ARG A 186 -13.78 6.02 23.23
CA ARG A 186 -14.35 7.11 24.02
C ARG A 186 -15.89 7.06 24.04
N GLU A 187 -16.50 6.82 22.90
CA GLU A 187 -17.96 6.66 22.77
C GLU A 187 -18.46 5.45 23.54
N LEU A 188 -17.77 4.31 23.47
CA LEU A 188 -18.06 3.14 24.27
C LEU A 188 -17.99 3.43 25.77
N SER A 189 -16.92 4.14 26.21
CA SER A 189 -16.74 4.50 27.61
C SER A 189 -17.88 5.36 28.13
N LEU A 190 -18.36 6.32 27.34
CA LEU A 190 -19.46 7.20 27.68
C LEU A 190 -20.80 6.47 27.64
N SER A 191 -21.13 5.80 26.53
CA SER A 191 -22.45 5.16 26.34
C SER A 191 -22.72 4.03 27.32
N ARG A 192 -21.68 3.24 27.65
CA ARG A 192 -21.77 2.13 28.61
C ARG A 192 -21.37 2.53 30.05
N LYS A 193 -21.05 3.80 30.30
CA LYS A 193 -20.62 4.33 31.61
C LYS A 193 -19.43 3.55 32.20
N LEU A 194 -18.47 3.19 31.39
CA LEU A 194 -17.33 2.36 31.83
C LEU A 194 -16.29 3.15 32.62
N ASN A 195 -16.32 4.49 32.58
CA ASN A 195 -15.34 5.36 33.26
C ASN A 195 -13.88 4.98 32.98
N LEU A 196 -13.55 4.73 31.70
CA LEU A 196 -12.21 4.36 31.30
C LEU A 196 -11.25 5.54 31.46
N ARG A 197 -10.03 5.26 31.91
CA ARG A 197 -8.89 6.17 31.78
C ARG A 197 -8.14 5.82 30.49
N ILE A 198 -8.24 6.66 29.47
CA ILE A 198 -7.73 6.39 28.13
C ILE A 198 -6.35 7.04 27.98
N ILE A 199 -5.33 6.25 27.66
CA ILE A 199 -4.01 6.68 27.22
C ILE A 199 -4.04 6.77 25.69
N SER A 200 -3.99 7.99 25.15
CA SER A 200 -3.87 8.25 23.71
C SER A 200 -2.38 8.28 23.35
N ALA A 201 -1.87 7.15 22.87
CA ALA A 201 -0.47 7.00 22.48
C ALA A 201 -0.18 7.67 21.12
N LYS A 202 1.05 8.14 20.91
CA LYS A 202 1.45 8.79 19.64
C LYS A 202 1.46 7.83 18.45
N ASP A 203 1.74 6.55 18.71
CA ASP A 203 1.79 5.48 17.71
C ASP A 203 1.43 4.11 18.33
N HIS A 204 1.34 3.07 17.48
CA HIS A 204 0.93 1.74 17.92
C HIS A 204 1.99 1.04 18.81
N ALA A 205 3.26 1.41 18.69
CA ALA A 205 4.32 0.86 19.56
C ALA A 205 4.14 1.37 20.99
N GLU A 206 4.00 2.69 21.17
CA GLU A 206 3.76 3.30 22.49
C GLU A 206 2.45 2.80 23.13
N GLY A 207 1.38 2.61 22.32
CA GLY A 207 0.11 2.06 22.78
C GLY A 207 0.25 0.65 23.36
N PHE A 208 0.96 -0.22 22.66
CA PHE A 208 1.25 -1.58 23.12
C PHE A 208 2.24 -1.59 24.31
N ASP A 209 3.23 -0.71 24.34
CA ASP A 209 4.16 -0.55 25.45
C ASP A 209 3.46 -0.13 26.75
N ALA A 210 2.38 0.61 26.66
CA ALA A 210 1.55 0.92 27.84
C ALA A 210 0.90 -0.35 28.45
N LEU A 211 0.44 -1.30 27.63
CA LEU A 211 -0.02 -2.61 28.07
C LEU A 211 1.14 -3.47 28.62
N LYS A 212 2.24 -3.51 27.90
CA LYS A 212 3.42 -4.31 28.26
C LYS A 212 3.97 -3.92 29.61
N SER A 213 4.12 -2.61 29.86
CA SER A 213 4.63 -2.05 31.12
C SER A 213 3.61 -2.08 32.27
N GLY A 214 2.34 -2.43 31.99
CA GLY A 214 1.27 -2.43 33.00
C GLY A 214 0.67 -1.05 33.28
N ARG A 215 1.02 0.00 32.54
CA ARG A 215 0.36 1.32 32.59
C ARG A 215 -1.08 1.26 32.10
N ALA A 216 -1.39 0.34 31.17
CA ALA A 216 -2.73 0.00 30.71
C ALA A 216 -2.98 -1.50 30.90
N VAL A 217 -4.26 -1.89 31.06
CA VAL A 217 -4.66 -3.29 31.15
C VAL A 217 -5.07 -3.90 29.79
N ALA A 218 -5.34 -3.05 28.82
CA ALA A 218 -5.67 -3.40 27.45
C ALA A 218 -5.13 -2.35 26.49
N PHE A 219 -4.86 -2.76 25.25
CA PHE A 219 -4.62 -1.88 24.12
C PHE A 219 -5.69 -2.16 23.07
N VAL A 220 -6.51 -1.15 22.71
CA VAL A 220 -7.59 -1.23 21.73
C VAL A 220 -7.08 -0.71 20.40
N MET A 221 -7.22 -1.53 19.34
CA MET A 221 -6.70 -1.27 18.02
C MET A 221 -7.28 -2.27 17.00
N ASP A 222 -7.01 -2.04 15.73
CA ASP A 222 -7.33 -2.95 14.63
C ASP A 222 -6.71 -4.33 14.86
N ASP A 223 -7.50 -5.39 14.73
CA ASP A 223 -7.04 -6.75 15.07
C ASP A 223 -5.78 -7.19 14.31
N PRO A 224 -5.55 -6.91 13.00
CA PRO A 224 -4.31 -7.32 12.36
C PRO A 224 -3.07 -6.60 12.93
N LEU A 225 -3.22 -5.35 13.38
CA LEU A 225 -2.15 -4.61 14.05
C LEU A 225 -1.86 -5.20 15.45
N LEU A 226 -2.91 -5.63 16.16
CA LEU A 226 -2.75 -6.33 17.45
C LEU A 226 -1.96 -7.64 17.27
N TYR A 227 -2.32 -8.46 16.27
CA TYR A 227 -1.57 -9.68 15.95
C TYR A 227 -0.12 -9.38 15.54
N GLY A 228 0.09 -8.29 14.79
CA GLY A 228 1.44 -7.82 14.44
C GLY A 228 2.27 -7.47 15.68
N LYS A 229 1.69 -6.75 16.65
CA LYS A 229 2.35 -6.42 17.92
C LYS A 229 2.65 -7.64 18.77
N ILE A 230 1.71 -8.57 18.89
CA ILE A 230 1.91 -9.83 19.60
C ILE A 230 3.06 -10.63 18.95
N ALA A 231 3.09 -10.76 17.64
CA ALA A 231 4.12 -11.49 16.93
C ALA A 231 5.53 -10.90 17.15
N GLN A 232 5.64 -9.57 17.31
CA GLN A 232 6.90 -8.89 17.62
C GLN A 232 7.47 -9.22 19.00
N GLU A 233 6.64 -9.73 19.93
CA GLU A 233 7.12 -10.15 21.26
C GLU A 233 7.87 -11.48 21.24
N GLY A 234 7.93 -12.17 20.09
CA GLY A 234 8.69 -13.41 19.92
C GLY A 234 8.31 -14.48 20.96
N PRO A 235 9.24 -14.93 21.83
CA PRO A 235 8.91 -15.95 22.84
C PRO A 235 7.83 -15.54 23.84
N ALA A 236 7.65 -14.25 24.10
CA ALA A 236 6.63 -13.74 25.02
C ALA A 236 5.24 -13.56 24.37
N GLN A 237 5.07 -13.88 23.09
CA GLN A 237 3.78 -13.71 22.38
C GLN A 237 2.62 -14.43 23.08
N ASP A 238 2.87 -15.58 23.70
CA ASP A 238 1.85 -16.37 24.39
C ASP A 238 1.35 -15.74 25.72
N GLU A 239 2.00 -14.67 26.17
CA GLU A 239 1.51 -13.89 27.31
C GLU A 239 0.31 -13.01 26.97
N TYR A 240 0.06 -12.77 25.68
CA TYR A 240 -1.00 -11.88 25.19
C TYR A 240 -2.11 -12.65 24.47
N MET A 241 -3.27 -12.02 24.35
CA MET A 241 -4.38 -12.53 23.55
C MET A 241 -5.25 -11.37 23.04
N VAL A 242 -5.69 -11.49 21.81
CA VAL A 242 -6.75 -10.65 21.25
C VAL A 242 -8.09 -11.18 21.73
N THR A 243 -8.96 -10.30 22.23
CA THR A 243 -10.26 -10.67 22.81
C THR A 243 -11.28 -9.55 22.64
N GLY A 244 -12.52 -9.80 23.05
CA GLY A 244 -13.67 -8.92 22.85
C GLY A 244 -14.25 -9.06 21.43
N ASP A 245 -15.56 -8.88 21.30
CA ASP A 245 -16.20 -8.76 20.00
C ASP A 245 -15.74 -7.46 19.33
N PRO A 246 -15.66 -7.39 17.99
CA PRO A 246 -15.29 -6.14 17.31
C PRO A 246 -16.21 -4.98 17.71
N LEU A 247 -15.64 -3.82 18.04
CA LEU A 247 -16.39 -2.58 18.27
C LEU A 247 -17.02 -2.07 16.97
N ALA A 248 -16.28 -2.20 15.88
CA ALA A 248 -16.70 -1.89 14.53
C ALA A 248 -15.94 -2.78 13.55
N HIS A 249 -16.45 -2.88 12.34
CA HIS A 249 -15.76 -3.43 11.17
C HIS A 249 -15.46 -2.28 10.21
N GLU A 250 -14.19 -2.11 9.88
CA GLU A 250 -13.71 -1.04 9.00
C GLU A 250 -12.82 -1.61 7.90
N SER A 251 -12.40 -0.74 6.99
CA SER A 251 -11.47 -1.09 5.94
C SER A 251 -10.33 -0.07 5.82
N TYR A 252 -9.15 -0.53 5.36
CA TYR A 252 -8.07 0.35 4.97
C TYR A 252 -8.12 0.64 3.47
N ALA A 253 -7.84 1.89 3.14
CA ALA A 253 -7.63 2.36 1.78
C ALA A 253 -6.41 3.28 1.69
N CYS A 254 -5.85 3.43 0.49
CA CYS A 254 -4.83 4.44 0.26
C CYS A 254 -5.47 5.83 0.26
N MET A 255 -4.84 6.76 0.94
CA MET A 255 -5.30 8.13 1.08
C MET A 255 -4.51 9.07 0.18
N MET A 256 -5.20 10.03 -0.43
CA MET A 256 -4.64 11.05 -1.31
C MET A 256 -5.40 12.35 -1.17
N ARG A 257 -4.90 13.44 -1.78
CA ARG A 257 -5.61 14.72 -1.76
C ARG A 257 -7.00 14.60 -2.41
N LYS A 258 -7.96 15.34 -1.89
CA LYS A 258 -9.30 15.47 -2.47
C LYS A 258 -9.27 16.29 -3.77
N GLY A 259 -10.22 16.03 -4.67
CA GLY A 259 -10.41 16.82 -5.90
C GLY A 259 -9.52 16.36 -7.07
N ASP A 260 -8.93 15.19 -7.03
CA ASP A 260 -8.20 14.59 -8.15
C ASP A 260 -8.78 13.21 -8.52
N PRO A 261 -9.92 13.18 -9.24
CA PRO A 261 -10.57 11.92 -9.58
C PRO A 261 -9.76 11.05 -10.54
N VAL A 262 -8.84 11.64 -11.30
CA VAL A 262 -7.97 10.89 -12.22
C VAL A 262 -6.92 10.11 -11.45
N PHE A 263 -6.27 10.73 -10.47
CA PHE A 263 -5.28 10.04 -9.61
C PHE A 263 -5.95 8.99 -8.73
N LYS A 264 -7.15 9.31 -8.17
CA LYS A 264 -7.95 8.32 -7.44
C LYS A 264 -8.27 7.12 -8.31
N LYS A 265 -8.80 7.35 -9.52
CA LYS A 265 -9.14 6.25 -10.44
C LYS A 265 -7.93 5.38 -10.79
N LEU A 266 -6.75 5.98 -10.97
CA LEU A 266 -5.52 5.22 -11.19
C LEU A 266 -5.25 4.27 -10.02
N ALA A 267 -5.35 4.74 -8.78
CA ALA A 267 -5.16 3.91 -7.59
C ALA A 267 -6.24 2.81 -7.48
N ASP A 268 -7.51 3.16 -7.75
CA ASP A 268 -8.63 2.22 -7.75
C ASP A 268 -8.43 1.09 -8.77
N ASP A 269 -8.05 1.44 -10.00
CA ASP A 269 -7.84 0.47 -11.08
C ASP A 269 -6.70 -0.52 -10.73
N VAL A 270 -5.63 -0.02 -10.10
CA VAL A 270 -4.50 -0.88 -9.65
C VAL A 270 -4.96 -1.83 -8.57
N ILE A 271 -5.60 -1.34 -7.51
CA ILE A 271 -6.05 -2.18 -6.39
C ILE A 271 -7.06 -3.22 -6.88
N ALA A 272 -8.08 -2.80 -7.61
CA ALA A 272 -9.06 -3.72 -8.18
C ALA A 272 -8.44 -4.75 -9.15
N GLY A 273 -7.40 -4.35 -9.88
CA GLY A 273 -6.63 -5.26 -10.74
C GLY A 273 -5.89 -6.33 -9.93
N MET A 274 -5.24 -5.94 -8.83
CA MET A 274 -4.56 -6.87 -7.91
C MET A 274 -5.54 -7.85 -7.26
N GLU A 275 -6.72 -7.37 -6.84
CA GLU A 275 -7.76 -8.18 -6.21
C GLU A 275 -8.33 -9.22 -7.18
N ARG A 276 -8.74 -8.79 -8.38
CA ARG A 276 -9.32 -9.68 -9.41
C ARG A 276 -8.33 -10.69 -9.99
N SER A 277 -7.05 -10.35 -10.04
CA SER A 277 -6.00 -11.25 -10.58
C SER A 277 -5.53 -12.30 -9.58
N GLY A 278 -5.88 -12.17 -8.29
CA GLY A 278 -5.36 -12.98 -7.21
C GLY A 278 -3.99 -12.51 -6.68
N GLU A 279 -3.42 -11.43 -7.21
CA GLU A 279 -2.18 -10.84 -6.70
C GLU A 279 -2.34 -10.35 -5.26
N ALA A 280 -3.49 -9.75 -4.93
CA ALA A 280 -3.80 -9.29 -3.57
C ALA A 280 -3.82 -10.44 -2.56
N GLU A 281 -4.37 -11.61 -2.91
CA GLU A 281 -4.37 -12.78 -2.04
C GLU A 281 -2.96 -13.36 -1.85
N GLN A 282 -2.14 -13.39 -2.91
CA GLN A 282 -0.75 -13.82 -2.80
C GLN A 282 0.04 -12.87 -1.90
N LEU A 283 -0.16 -11.56 -2.05
CA LEU A 283 0.45 -10.54 -1.20
C LEU A 283 -0.01 -10.68 0.25
N TYR A 284 -1.32 -10.91 0.49
CA TYR A 284 -1.86 -11.20 1.81
C TYR A 284 -1.15 -12.39 2.46
N ASN A 285 -1.10 -13.52 1.75
CA ASN A 285 -0.47 -14.74 2.27
C ASN A 285 0.99 -14.52 2.65
N ARG A 286 1.74 -13.74 1.85
CA ARG A 286 3.13 -13.38 2.15
C ARG A 286 3.27 -12.61 3.47
N TRP A 287 2.38 -11.68 3.77
CA TRP A 287 2.53 -10.77 4.91
C TRP A 287 1.82 -11.22 6.18
N PHE A 288 0.82 -12.09 6.09
CA PHE A 288 -0.01 -12.47 7.23
C PHE A 288 0.13 -13.93 7.65
N THR A 289 0.58 -14.82 6.75
CA THR A 289 0.66 -16.26 7.03
C THR A 289 2.07 -16.83 6.93
N GLN A 290 3.04 -16.03 6.45
CA GLN A 290 4.44 -16.43 6.32
C GLN A 290 5.34 -15.55 7.22
N PRO A 291 6.59 -16.00 7.47
CA PRO A 291 7.58 -15.16 8.17
C PRO A 291 7.88 -13.88 7.38
N ILE A 292 7.85 -12.73 8.07
CA ILE A 292 8.08 -11.41 7.48
C ILE A 292 9.29 -10.72 8.11
N PRO A 293 10.02 -9.84 7.36
CA PRO A 293 11.16 -9.10 7.89
C PRO A 293 10.71 -8.05 8.93
N PRO A 294 11.66 -7.53 9.78
CA PRO A 294 13.06 -7.90 9.81
C PRO A 294 13.34 -9.18 10.62
N ASP A 295 12.49 -9.51 11.60
CA ASP A 295 12.75 -10.50 12.64
C ASP A 295 12.15 -11.87 12.33
N ASN A 296 11.72 -12.10 11.11
CA ASN A 296 11.16 -13.37 10.67
C ASN A 296 9.89 -13.77 11.44
N ILE A 297 9.11 -12.77 11.89
CA ILE A 297 7.88 -12.98 12.65
C ILE A 297 6.75 -13.47 11.74
N ASN A 298 5.87 -14.32 12.26
CA ASN A 298 4.69 -14.79 11.55
C ASN A 298 3.44 -14.47 12.36
N LEU A 299 2.54 -13.67 11.78
CA LEU A 299 1.30 -13.25 12.45
C LEU A 299 0.31 -14.40 12.62
N ARG A 300 0.41 -15.44 11.77
CA ARG A 300 -0.56 -16.56 11.72
C ARG A 300 -2.01 -16.07 11.61
N PHE A 301 -2.20 -15.04 10.78
CA PHE A 301 -3.49 -14.37 10.59
C PHE A 301 -4.08 -14.79 9.24
N PRO A 302 -4.96 -15.81 9.21
CA PRO A 302 -5.49 -16.35 7.97
C PRO A 302 -6.49 -15.40 7.31
N LEU A 303 -6.66 -15.54 5.99
CA LEU A 303 -7.59 -14.74 5.20
C LEU A 303 -9.04 -14.93 5.69
N SER A 304 -9.67 -13.86 6.15
CA SER A 304 -11.04 -13.89 6.68
C SER A 304 -12.09 -13.96 5.56
N PRO A 305 -13.36 -14.32 5.89
CA PRO A 305 -14.46 -14.23 4.93
C PRO A 305 -14.68 -12.82 4.39
N GLU A 306 -14.52 -11.79 5.22
CA GLU A 306 -14.66 -10.37 4.86
C GLU A 306 -13.58 -9.96 3.86
N MET A 307 -12.34 -10.39 4.06
CA MET A 307 -11.25 -10.18 3.10
C MET A 307 -11.53 -10.86 1.76
N LYS A 308 -12.06 -12.08 1.77
CA LYS A 308 -12.45 -12.79 0.54
C LYS A 308 -13.57 -12.07 -0.20
N ALA A 309 -14.56 -11.55 0.54
CA ALA A 309 -15.66 -10.77 -0.04
C ALA A 309 -15.15 -9.46 -0.66
N LEU A 310 -14.22 -8.77 0.02
CA LEU A 310 -13.57 -7.56 -0.49
C LEU A 310 -12.84 -7.84 -1.81
N PHE A 311 -12.00 -8.87 -1.87
CA PHE A 311 -11.25 -9.24 -3.08
C PHE A 311 -12.16 -9.66 -4.25
N ALA A 312 -13.31 -10.28 -3.94
CA ALA A 312 -14.30 -10.64 -4.95
C ALA A 312 -15.08 -9.45 -5.48
N ASN A 313 -15.23 -8.39 -4.69
CA ASN A 313 -16.00 -7.20 -5.04
C ASN A 313 -15.24 -5.91 -4.64
N PRO A 314 -14.19 -5.54 -5.40
CA PRO A 314 -13.44 -4.30 -5.16
C PRO A 314 -14.34 -3.08 -5.10
N ASN A 315 -14.23 -2.28 -4.04
CA ASN A 315 -15.06 -1.09 -3.85
C ASN A 315 -14.36 -0.04 -2.97
N ASP A 316 -14.87 1.19 -3.00
CA ASP A 316 -14.42 2.33 -2.23
C ASP A 316 -15.48 2.78 -1.20
N GLN A 317 -16.24 1.85 -0.66
CA GLN A 317 -17.26 2.17 0.34
C GLN A 317 -16.61 2.50 1.68
N ALA A 318 -16.88 3.70 2.17
CA ALA A 318 -16.50 4.09 3.52
C ALA A 318 -17.26 3.25 4.54
N SER A 319 -16.59 2.89 5.63
CA SER A 319 -17.28 2.34 6.80
C SER A 319 -18.13 3.43 7.43
N ASP A 320 -19.32 3.07 7.89
CA ASP A 320 -20.15 3.96 8.70
C ASP A 320 -19.55 4.06 10.12
N ASP A 321 -19.49 5.27 10.65
CA ASP A 321 -19.00 5.59 12.00
C ASP A 321 -19.96 5.05 13.10
#